data_6643bdbb2e04fa6d233b0c626a27125c
#
_entry.id   6643bdbb2e04fa6d233b0c626a27125c
#
_cell.length_a   1.000
_cell.length_b   1.000
_cell.length_c   1.000
_cell.angle_alpha   90.00
_cell.angle_beta   90.00
_cell.angle_gamma   90.00
#
_symmetry.space_group_name_H-M   'P 1'
#
loop_
_entity.id
_entity.type
_entity.pdbx_description
1 polymer ?
#
loop_
_entity_poly.entity_id
_entity_poly.type
_entity_poly.pdbx_seq_one_letter_code
_entity_poly.pdbx_strand_id
1 'polypeptide(L)'
;MSSQRVLRALASATDTKRIVIGRDVLQAAGEVFAETVGGAGTAVVVADETTWRLAGPAVAASLRAHGVDLADPLVFPSRPPVYAGYENVSRVRERLRSTGAAACSIGSGT
;
A
#
# COMPACT_ATOMS: atom_id res chain seq x y z
N MET A 1 19.20 9.99 2.70
CA MET A 1 18.30 11.01 2.12
C MET A 1 17.94 12.01 3.19
N SER A 2 17.96 13.27 2.85
CA SER A 2 17.58 14.33 3.79
C SER A 2 16.07 14.39 3.97
N SER A 3 15.59 14.44 5.22
CA SER A 3 14.18 14.62 5.52
C SER A 3 13.61 15.91 4.94
N GLN A 4 14.43 16.96 4.84
CA GLN A 4 14.01 18.23 4.25
C GLN A 4 13.73 18.10 2.75
N ARG A 5 14.52 17.30 2.03
CA ARG A 5 14.24 17.02 0.62
C ARG A 5 12.88 16.34 0.43
N VAL A 6 12.61 15.37 1.27
CA VAL A 6 11.34 14.64 1.22
C VAL A 6 10.19 15.59 1.52
N LEU A 7 10.32 16.45 2.54
CA LEU A 7 9.28 17.41 2.89
C LEU A 7 9.03 18.43 1.79
N ARG A 8 10.10 18.89 1.10
CA ARG A 8 9.94 19.78 -0.05
C ARG A 8 9.24 19.12 -1.21
N ALA A 9 9.61 17.86 -1.50
CA ALA A 9 8.96 17.10 -2.55
C ALA A 9 7.47 16.90 -2.24
N LEU A 10 7.15 16.58 -1.00
CA LEU A 10 5.77 16.42 -0.56
C LEU A 10 4.99 17.73 -0.68
N ALA A 11 5.59 18.85 -0.27
CA ALA A 11 4.92 20.15 -0.35
C ALA A 11 4.61 20.56 -1.79
N SER A 12 5.41 20.14 -2.76
CA SER A 12 5.19 20.44 -4.18
C SER A 12 4.34 19.40 -4.89
N ALA A 13 4.06 18.27 -4.26
CA ALA A 13 3.25 17.21 -4.86
C ALA A 13 1.77 17.57 -4.82
N THR A 14 1.04 17.20 -5.87
CA THR A 14 -0.41 17.43 -5.94
C THR A 14 -1.21 16.24 -5.43
N ASP A 15 -0.67 15.03 -5.58
CA ASP A 15 -1.38 13.79 -5.27
C ASP A 15 -0.90 13.10 -3.98
N THR A 16 0.36 13.27 -3.63
CA THR A 16 0.92 12.67 -2.41
C THR A 16 0.51 13.49 -1.19
N LYS A 17 -0.13 12.86 -0.21
CA LYS A 17 -0.65 13.53 0.98
C LYS A 17 0.29 13.42 2.18
N ARG A 18 0.99 12.30 2.34
CA ARG A 18 1.85 12.06 3.48
C ARG A 18 2.96 11.09 3.12
N ILE A 19 4.15 11.34 3.66
CA ILE A 19 5.31 10.45 3.53
C ILE A 19 5.85 10.18 4.94
N VAL A 20 6.06 8.91 5.25
CA VAL A 20 6.70 8.48 6.51
C VAL A 20 7.92 7.64 6.16
N ILE A 21 9.08 8.03 6.67
CA ILE A 21 10.34 7.34 6.43
C ILE A 21 10.97 7.04 7.78
N GLY A 22 11.44 5.80 7.96
CA GLY A 22 12.11 5.39 9.19
C GLY A 22 12.25 3.89 9.28
N ARG A 23 12.66 3.42 10.45
CA ARG A 23 12.68 1.99 10.77
C ARG A 23 11.33 1.61 11.37
N ASP A 24 10.96 0.36 11.18
CA ASP A 24 9.73 -0.21 11.78
C ASP A 24 8.46 0.58 11.45
N VAL A 25 8.43 1.19 10.27
CA VAL A 25 7.29 2.01 9.83
C VAL A 25 6.09 1.19 9.34
N LEU A 26 6.23 -0.13 9.19
CA LEU A 26 5.11 -0.97 8.77
C LEU A 26 3.93 -0.88 9.72
N GLN A 27 4.20 -0.66 11.01
CA GLN A 27 3.15 -0.51 12.02
C GLN A 27 2.36 0.79 11.84
N ALA A 28 2.92 1.78 11.15
CA ALA A 28 2.25 3.03 10.86
C ALA A 28 1.36 2.96 9.62
N ALA A 29 1.38 1.86 8.88
CA ALA A 29 0.63 1.73 7.63
C ALA A 29 -0.86 1.99 7.81
N GLY A 30 -1.46 1.45 8.87
CA GLY A 30 -2.88 1.62 9.13
C GLY A 30 -3.25 3.07 9.42
N GLU A 31 -2.46 3.76 10.23
CA GLU A 31 -2.67 5.17 10.54
C GLU A 31 -2.58 6.04 9.27
N VAL A 32 -1.52 5.85 8.51
CA VAL A 32 -1.31 6.63 7.28
C VAL A 32 -2.41 6.37 6.27
N PHE A 33 -2.80 5.10 6.10
CA PHE A 33 -3.86 4.73 5.18
C PHE A 33 -5.20 5.35 5.59
N ALA A 34 -5.56 5.22 6.86
CA ALA A 34 -6.82 5.75 7.37
C ALA A 34 -6.92 7.27 7.22
N GLU A 35 -5.84 8.00 7.50
CA GLU A 35 -5.78 9.45 7.32
C GLU A 35 -5.92 9.85 5.85
N THR A 36 -5.25 9.11 4.95
CA THR A 36 -5.18 9.46 3.54
C THR A 36 -6.48 9.14 2.80
N VAL A 37 -7.12 8.04 3.15
CA VAL A 37 -8.31 7.54 2.44
C VAL A 37 -9.61 7.93 3.14
N GLY A 38 -9.53 8.64 4.26
CA GLY A 38 -10.73 9.20 4.89
C GLY A 38 -11.48 8.26 5.83
N GLY A 39 -10.78 7.49 6.63
CA GLY A 39 -11.39 6.72 7.72
C GLY A 39 -11.70 5.28 7.38
N ALA A 40 -12.86 4.77 7.81
CA ALA A 40 -13.21 3.35 7.78
C ALA A 40 -13.52 2.83 6.37
N GLY A 41 -12.58 2.95 5.44
CA GLY A 41 -12.72 2.37 4.11
C GLY A 41 -12.26 0.93 4.06
N THR A 42 -12.39 0.31 2.90
CA THR A 42 -11.89 -1.02 2.62
C THR A 42 -10.56 -0.92 1.89
N ALA A 43 -9.60 -1.75 2.25
CA ALA A 43 -8.30 -1.82 1.59
C ALA A 43 -8.10 -3.17 0.90
N VAL A 44 -7.43 -3.14 -0.24
CA VAL A 44 -6.85 -4.33 -0.87
C VAL A 44 -5.34 -4.19 -0.79
N VAL A 45 -4.68 -5.10 -0.09
CA VAL A 45 -3.22 -5.16 -0.07
C VAL A 45 -2.75 -5.79 -1.36
N VAL A 46 -1.87 -5.10 -2.08
CA VAL A 46 -1.30 -5.56 -3.35
C VAL A 46 0.18 -5.83 -3.13
N ALA A 47 0.63 -7.04 -3.39
CA ALA A 47 2.00 -7.45 -3.14
C ALA A 47 2.39 -8.61 -4.07
N ASP A 48 3.67 -8.95 -4.14
CA ASP A 48 4.08 -10.24 -4.66
C ASP A 48 4.20 -11.25 -3.50
N GLU A 49 4.45 -12.51 -3.81
CA GLU A 49 4.54 -13.56 -2.80
C GLU A 49 5.64 -13.27 -1.77
N THR A 50 6.76 -12.72 -2.20
CA THR A 50 7.89 -12.43 -1.32
C THR A 50 7.56 -11.28 -0.36
N THR A 51 7.08 -10.16 -0.88
CA THR A 51 6.73 -9.01 -0.04
C THR A 51 5.52 -9.29 0.84
N TRP A 52 4.56 -10.08 0.36
CA TRP A 52 3.45 -10.52 1.19
C TRP A 52 3.93 -11.34 2.39
N ARG A 53 4.82 -12.29 2.16
CA ARG A 53 5.36 -13.12 3.24
C ARG A 53 6.13 -12.32 4.27
N LEU A 54 6.94 -11.34 3.82
CA LEU A 54 7.81 -10.56 4.69
C LEU A 54 7.08 -9.45 5.44
N ALA A 55 6.12 -8.79 4.81
CA ALA A 55 5.49 -7.59 5.36
C ALA A 55 3.96 -7.64 5.39
N GLY A 56 3.34 -8.51 4.63
CA GLY A 56 1.89 -8.57 4.50
C GLY A 56 1.15 -8.69 5.82
N PRO A 57 1.47 -9.66 6.68
CA PRO A 57 0.77 -9.79 7.96
C PRO A 57 0.88 -8.57 8.87
N ALA A 58 2.06 -7.94 8.92
CA ALA A 58 2.26 -6.73 9.72
C ALA A 58 1.42 -5.56 9.21
N VAL A 59 1.41 -5.35 7.89
CA VAL A 59 0.61 -4.31 7.26
C VAL A 59 -0.88 -4.57 7.48
N ALA A 60 -1.33 -5.80 7.27
CA ALA A 60 -2.72 -6.17 7.47
C ALA A 60 -3.16 -5.95 8.93
N ALA A 61 -2.33 -6.32 9.89
CA ALA A 61 -2.63 -6.11 11.30
C ALA A 61 -2.73 -4.62 11.64
N SER A 62 -1.83 -3.80 11.09
CA SER A 62 -1.87 -2.35 11.30
C SER A 62 -3.14 -1.72 10.72
N LEU A 63 -3.55 -2.13 9.52
CA LEU A 63 -4.77 -1.65 8.89
C LEU A 63 -6.00 -2.01 9.74
N ARG A 64 -6.10 -3.23 10.20
CA ARG A 64 -7.20 -3.66 11.06
C ARG A 64 -7.23 -2.90 12.39
N ALA A 65 -6.07 -2.67 12.98
CA ALA A 65 -5.96 -1.94 14.24
C ALA A 65 -6.47 -0.50 14.14
N HIS A 66 -6.46 0.07 12.93
CA HIS A 66 -6.95 1.43 12.67
C HIS A 66 -8.34 1.45 12.02
N GLY A 67 -9.08 0.37 12.15
CA GLY A 67 -10.48 0.32 11.71
C GLY A 67 -10.68 0.18 10.21
N VAL A 68 -9.64 -0.20 9.48
CA VAL A 68 -9.73 -0.41 8.02
C VAL A 68 -10.16 -1.84 7.75
N ASP A 69 -11.23 -2.01 6.98
CA ASP A 69 -11.67 -3.33 6.54
C ASP A 69 -10.74 -3.84 5.43
N LEU A 70 -10.47 -5.14 5.44
CA LEU A 70 -9.62 -5.76 4.44
C LEU A 70 -10.44 -6.65 3.52
N ALA A 71 -10.34 -6.40 2.22
CA ALA A 71 -10.74 -7.37 1.21
C ALA A 71 -9.62 -8.41 1.02
N ASP A 72 -9.87 -9.46 0.27
CA ASP A 72 -8.84 -10.44 -0.01
C ASP A 72 -7.64 -9.78 -0.70
N PRO A 73 -6.41 -10.06 -0.25
CA PRO A 73 -5.24 -9.45 -0.87
C PRO A 73 -5.04 -9.93 -2.30
N LEU A 74 -4.43 -9.07 -3.10
CA LEU A 74 -4.02 -9.43 -4.45
C LEU A 74 -2.51 -9.70 -4.42
N VAL A 75 -2.14 -10.98 -4.46
CA VAL A 75 -0.75 -11.41 -4.36
C VAL A 75 -0.32 -12.01 -5.69
N PHE A 76 0.67 -11.36 -6.31
CA PHE A 76 1.22 -11.83 -7.57
C PHE A 76 2.34 -12.85 -7.33
N PRO A 77 2.51 -13.83 -8.22
CA PRO A 77 3.65 -14.73 -8.13
C PRO A 77 4.96 -13.95 -8.22
N SER A 78 5.97 -14.35 -7.45
CA SER A 78 7.28 -13.72 -7.50
C SER A 78 8.09 -14.13 -8.73
N ARG A 79 7.70 -15.21 -9.39
CA ARG A 79 8.36 -15.72 -10.59
C ARG A 79 7.34 -15.97 -11.69
N PRO A 80 7.47 -15.35 -12.88
CA PRO A 80 8.46 -14.31 -13.23
C PRO A 80 8.26 -13.02 -12.42
N PRO A 81 9.30 -12.16 -12.33
CA PRO A 81 9.18 -10.92 -11.58
C PRO A 81 7.99 -10.07 -12.06
N VAL A 82 7.29 -9.48 -11.09
CA VAL A 82 6.14 -8.63 -11.39
C VAL A 82 6.63 -7.28 -11.91
N TYR A 83 6.01 -6.80 -12.96
CA TYR A 83 6.26 -5.47 -13.48
C TYR A 83 4.92 -4.77 -13.76
N ALA A 84 4.98 -3.45 -13.95
CA ALA A 84 3.79 -2.63 -14.16
C ALA A 84 3.30 -2.70 -15.61
N GLY A 85 3.04 -3.93 -16.10
CA GLY A 85 2.45 -4.16 -17.41
C GLY A 85 0.94 -3.98 -17.39
N TYR A 86 0.37 -3.82 -18.57
CA TYR A 86 -1.07 -3.58 -18.72
C TYR A 86 -1.94 -4.65 -18.04
N GLU A 87 -1.55 -5.91 -18.18
CA GLU A 87 -2.31 -7.01 -17.57
C GLU A 87 -2.37 -6.91 -16.05
N ASN A 88 -1.24 -6.58 -15.42
CA ASN A 88 -1.18 -6.44 -13.97
C ASN A 88 -1.96 -5.21 -13.50
N VAL A 89 -1.85 -4.11 -14.21
CA VAL A 89 -2.63 -2.89 -13.93
C VAL A 89 -4.12 -3.17 -14.04
N SER A 90 -4.53 -3.91 -15.07
CA SER A 90 -5.94 -4.28 -15.26
C SER A 90 -6.46 -5.16 -14.14
N ARG A 91 -5.66 -6.09 -13.62
CA ARG A 91 -6.05 -6.95 -12.49
C ARG A 91 -6.26 -6.14 -11.23
N VAL A 92 -5.38 -5.19 -10.95
CA VAL A 92 -5.53 -4.30 -9.79
C VAL A 92 -6.80 -3.47 -9.95
N ARG A 93 -7.00 -2.85 -11.11
CA ARG A 93 -8.17 -2.03 -11.39
C ARG A 93 -9.47 -2.81 -11.19
N GLU A 94 -9.52 -4.01 -11.72
CA GLU A 94 -10.69 -4.88 -11.60
C GLU A 94 -11.00 -5.21 -10.14
N ARG A 95 -9.98 -5.54 -9.37
CA ARG A 95 -10.13 -5.83 -7.95
C ARG A 95 -10.64 -4.60 -7.18
N LEU A 96 -10.14 -3.42 -7.48
CA LEU A 96 -10.58 -2.19 -6.83
C LEU A 96 -12.03 -1.85 -7.18
N ARG A 97 -12.42 -2.06 -8.43
CA ARG A 97 -13.81 -1.84 -8.85
C ARG A 97 -14.77 -2.80 -8.16
N SER A 98 -14.43 -4.06 -8.11
CA SER A 98 -15.32 -5.08 -7.56
C SER A 98 -15.50 -4.98 -6.04
N THR A 99 -14.50 -4.42 -5.34
CA THR A 99 -14.54 -4.31 -3.88
C THR A 99 -14.88 -2.91 -3.38
N GLY A 100 -14.82 -1.89 -4.25
CA GLY A 100 -14.93 -0.50 -3.84
C GLY A 100 -13.78 -0.04 -2.94
N ALA A 101 -12.66 -0.74 -2.96
CA ALA A 101 -11.55 -0.56 -2.05
C ALA A 101 -10.48 0.37 -2.60
N ALA A 102 -9.62 0.86 -1.71
CA ALA A 102 -8.37 1.51 -2.07
C ALA A 102 -7.21 0.51 -1.99
N ALA A 103 -6.19 0.70 -2.80
CA ALA A 103 -5.03 -0.17 -2.83
C ALA A 103 -4.00 0.24 -1.77
N CYS A 104 -3.44 -0.76 -1.09
CA CYS A 104 -2.28 -0.60 -0.22
C CYS A 104 -1.18 -1.50 -0.79
N SER A 105 -0.22 -0.92 -1.50
CA SER A 105 0.82 -1.68 -2.20
C SER A 105 2.04 -1.87 -1.32
N ILE A 106 2.59 -3.09 -1.34
CA ILE A 106 3.84 -3.42 -0.66
C ILE A 106 4.88 -3.74 -1.72
N GLY A 107 5.94 -2.98 -1.75
CA GLY A 107 7.03 -3.17 -2.70
C GLY A 107 8.38 -3.27 -2.01
N SER A 108 9.36 -3.80 -2.72
CA SER A 108 10.73 -3.92 -2.24
C SER A 108 11.60 -2.71 -2.55
N GLY A 109 11.08 -1.76 -3.33
CA GLY A 109 11.84 -0.59 -3.77
C GLY A 109 12.67 -0.82 -5.02
N THR A 110 12.48 -1.94 -5.69
CA THR A 110 13.18 -2.24 -6.95
C THR A 110 12.27 -2.12 -8.15
#